data_ffed8a72261889cd8ecc009fda7d0305
#
_entry.id   ffed8a72261889cd8ecc009fda7d0305
#
_cell.length_a   1.000
_cell.length_b   1.000
_cell.length_c   1.000
_cell.angle_alpha   90.00
_cell.angle_beta   90.00
_cell.angle_gamma   90.00
#
_symmetry.space_group_name_H-M   'P 1'
#
loop_
_entity.id
_entity.type
_entity.pdbx_description
1 polymer ?
#
loop_
_entity_poly.entity_id
_entity_poly.type
_entity_poly.pdbx_seq_one_letter_code
_entity_poly.pdbx_strand_id
1 'polypeptide(L)'
;MTIGGFVAPSVHNPQERYLRFLVQLGVTDVVGSGKSHPRLGELMDPQVALSPACRWLPSDIVELRERCEAAGLAMIAIENPLPPSCWDQIILGTPDRDRQIDNVIATVRAAGEGGISILGYNWMVNPPGMYRRSWRTNFEVVGRGGTRVSEFDLAAARDLRLARERVYVADELWESYAYFTQAVAPEAEAAGVRLALHPDDPPVDSLGGVARIANSFENFQRLLTMANSAAFGLNFCMGNWTAMGADVPVAAQHFALRDQICYGHVQGVQGSVPTFRESSMDEADCDFLTVLRTLDASGFNGFLGPQHMPELDDDDEGQRAFAFAYGYLRGLLRSIEHPIDNATG
;
A
#
# COMPACT_ATOMS: atom_id res chain seq x y z
N MET A 1 10.74 -1.83 -15.39
CA MET A 1 10.17 -2.08 -14.03
C MET A 1 11.24 -2.67 -13.12
N THR A 2 11.27 -2.28 -11.84
CA THR A 2 12.20 -2.82 -10.84
C THR A 2 11.46 -3.60 -9.76
N ILE A 3 12.19 -4.38 -8.96
CA ILE A 3 11.62 -5.15 -7.85
C ILE A 3 11.88 -4.38 -6.57
N GLY A 4 10.79 -3.99 -5.91
CA GLY A 4 10.82 -3.31 -4.63
C GLY A 4 10.55 -4.24 -3.45
N GLY A 5 11.21 -3.97 -2.32
CA GLY A 5 10.98 -4.66 -1.05
C GLY A 5 10.53 -3.69 0.04
N PHE A 6 10.04 -4.22 1.14
CA PHE A 6 9.76 -3.44 2.34
C PHE A 6 10.95 -3.48 3.27
N VAL A 7 11.32 -2.33 3.85
CA VAL A 7 12.49 -2.20 4.73
C VAL A 7 12.40 -3.11 5.94
N ALA A 8 11.18 -3.32 6.45
CA ALA A 8 10.93 -4.23 7.57
C ALA A 8 9.46 -4.65 7.57
N PRO A 9 9.09 -5.84 7.11
CA PRO A 9 7.70 -6.29 7.10
C PRO A 9 7.13 -6.54 8.50
N SER A 10 7.97 -6.86 9.48
CA SER A 10 7.52 -7.23 10.83
C SER A 10 8.21 -6.49 11.99
N VAL A 11 9.28 -5.75 11.77
CA VAL A 11 10.10 -5.14 12.82
C VAL A 11 10.16 -3.62 12.66
N HIS A 12 10.09 -2.90 13.78
CA HIS A 12 10.04 -1.44 13.83
C HIS A 12 11.32 -0.73 13.35
N ASN A 13 12.38 -1.47 13.04
CA ASN A 13 13.64 -0.88 12.60
C ASN A 13 14.31 -1.81 11.58
N PRO A 14 14.77 -1.30 10.41
CA PRO A 14 15.42 -2.14 9.42
C PRO A 14 16.66 -2.79 10.03
N GLN A 15 16.61 -4.11 10.17
CA GLN A 15 17.77 -4.88 10.62
C GLN A 15 18.71 -5.06 9.43
N GLU A 16 20.00 -4.85 9.63
CA GLU A 16 21.03 -5.04 8.59
C GLU A 16 20.94 -6.45 7.95
N ARG A 17 20.64 -7.47 8.77
CA ARG A 17 20.41 -8.84 8.29
C ARG A 17 19.28 -8.91 7.24
N TYR A 18 18.16 -8.20 7.47
CA TYR A 18 17.02 -8.21 6.56
C TYR A 18 17.30 -7.43 5.29
N LEU A 19 17.94 -6.27 5.40
CA LEU A 19 18.37 -5.50 4.22
C LEU A 19 19.33 -6.32 3.34
N ARG A 20 20.27 -7.04 3.96
CA ARG A 20 21.19 -7.95 3.26
C ARG A 20 20.44 -9.10 2.56
N PHE A 21 19.42 -9.66 3.20
CA PHE A 21 18.55 -10.67 2.58
C PHE A 21 17.88 -10.13 1.32
N LEU A 22 17.33 -8.91 1.33
CA LEU A 22 16.74 -8.29 0.14
C LEU A 22 17.75 -8.16 -1.00
N VAL A 23 18.95 -7.67 -0.70
CA VAL A 23 20.03 -7.54 -1.70
C VAL A 23 20.43 -8.89 -2.29
N GLN A 24 20.55 -9.94 -1.47
CA GLN A 24 20.86 -11.30 -1.92
C GLN A 24 19.80 -11.87 -2.89
N LEU A 25 18.55 -11.45 -2.74
CA LEU A 25 17.48 -11.78 -3.67
C LEU A 25 17.43 -10.85 -4.90
N GLY A 26 18.36 -9.86 -4.97
CA GLY A 26 18.47 -8.89 -6.06
C GLY A 26 17.36 -7.85 -6.06
N VAL A 27 16.81 -7.55 -4.92
CA VAL A 27 15.99 -6.36 -4.71
C VAL A 27 16.91 -5.14 -4.78
N THR A 28 16.48 -4.10 -5.49
CA THR A 28 17.24 -2.85 -5.68
C THR A 28 16.60 -1.67 -4.97
N ASP A 29 15.28 -1.71 -4.84
CA ASP A 29 14.46 -0.61 -4.34
C ASP A 29 13.73 -1.05 -3.07
N VAL A 30 13.57 -0.15 -2.11
CA VAL A 30 12.82 -0.44 -0.89
C VAL A 30 11.84 0.66 -0.54
N VAL A 31 10.77 0.24 0.11
CA VAL A 31 9.74 1.09 0.69
C VAL A 31 9.91 1.12 2.20
N GLY A 32 10.11 2.31 2.75
CA GLY A 32 9.96 2.54 4.18
C GLY A 32 8.49 2.49 4.60
N SER A 33 8.23 2.45 5.88
CA SER A 33 6.86 2.54 6.40
C SER A 33 6.83 3.36 7.68
N GLY A 34 5.65 3.77 8.12
CA GLY A 34 5.49 4.40 9.43
C GLY A 34 6.09 3.58 10.57
N LYS A 35 6.10 2.25 10.44
CA LYS A 35 6.75 1.34 11.41
C LYS A 35 8.28 1.44 11.41
N SER A 36 8.87 1.96 10.35
CA SER A 36 10.33 2.18 10.24
C SER A 36 10.76 3.54 10.79
N HIS A 37 9.82 4.33 11.31
CA HIS A 37 10.11 5.67 11.84
C HIS A 37 11.04 5.58 13.05
N PRO A 38 12.15 6.36 13.12
CA PRO A 38 13.09 6.32 14.25
C PRO A 38 12.43 6.61 15.61
N ARG A 39 11.38 7.45 15.63
CA ARG A 39 10.61 7.82 16.82
C ARG A 39 9.23 7.15 16.87
N LEU A 40 9.09 5.92 16.37
CA LEU A 40 7.78 5.23 16.25
C LEU A 40 7.01 5.18 17.58
N GLY A 41 7.71 4.91 18.69
CA GLY A 41 7.08 4.86 20.01
C GLY A 41 6.37 6.17 20.39
N GLU A 42 6.91 7.31 20.00
CA GLU A 42 6.29 8.63 20.20
C GLU A 42 5.07 8.81 19.30
N LEU A 43 5.19 8.42 18.01
CA LEU A 43 4.09 8.54 17.05
C LEU A 43 2.89 7.65 17.38
N MET A 44 3.10 6.53 18.04
CA MET A 44 2.02 5.61 18.43
C MET A 44 1.26 6.05 19.69
N ASP A 45 1.73 7.07 20.41
CA ASP A 45 1.00 7.64 21.53
C ASP A 45 -0.26 8.38 21.02
N PRO A 46 -1.46 7.99 21.43
CA PRO A 46 -2.70 8.67 21.02
C PRO A 46 -2.72 10.18 21.35
N GLN A 47 -1.99 10.61 22.37
CA GLN A 47 -1.90 12.03 22.74
C GLN A 47 -1.11 12.84 21.71
N VAL A 48 -0.26 12.20 20.93
CA VAL A 48 0.54 12.84 19.88
C VAL A 48 -0.24 13.01 18.57
N ALA A 49 -1.32 12.27 18.37
CA ALA A 49 -2.07 12.25 17.11
C ALA A 49 -2.53 13.64 16.61
N LEU A 50 -2.81 14.58 17.52
CA LEU A 50 -3.16 15.96 17.23
C LEU A 50 -2.03 16.95 17.54
N SER A 51 -0.89 16.47 17.97
CA SER A 51 0.29 17.27 18.26
C SER A 51 1.12 17.52 17.00
N PRO A 52 1.82 18.65 16.88
CA PRO A 52 2.82 18.86 15.84
C PRO A 52 3.97 17.85 15.86
N ALA A 53 4.07 17.01 16.88
CA ALA A 53 5.04 15.91 16.93
C ALA A 53 4.64 14.70 16.04
N CYS A 54 3.36 14.57 15.65
CA CYS A 54 2.88 13.51 14.76
C CYS A 54 3.27 13.77 13.29
N ARG A 55 4.56 13.81 13.01
CA ARG A 55 5.11 14.03 11.66
C ARG A 55 6.51 13.46 11.54
N TRP A 56 6.95 13.21 10.32
CA TRP A 56 8.34 12.97 10.01
C TRP A 56 9.11 14.28 9.99
N LEU A 57 10.38 14.23 10.40
CA LEU A 57 11.35 15.29 10.18
C LEU A 57 12.26 14.90 9.00
N PRO A 58 12.85 15.87 8.27
CA PRO A 58 13.82 15.57 7.22
C PRO A 58 14.97 14.67 7.70
N SER A 59 15.44 14.90 8.95
CA SER A 59 16.49 14.07 9.57
C SER A 59 16.08 12.60 9.76
N ASP A 60 14.82 12.34 10.11
CA ASP A 60 14.31 10.97 10.28
C ASP A 60 14.34 10.21 8.95
N ILE A 61 13.99 10.90 7.88
CA ILE A 61 13.96 10.35 6.51
C ILE A 61 15.37 10.10 6.00
N VAL A 62 16.27 11.07 6.17
CA VAL A 62 17.68 10.94 5.77
C VAL A 62 18.35 9.77 6.50
N GLU A 63 18.15 9.65 7.82
CA GLU A 63 18.70 8.55 8.61
C GLU A 63 18.24 7.18 8.07
N LEU A 64 16.93 7.04 7.82
CA LEU A 64 16.39 5.78 7.30
C LEU A 64 16.91 5.48 5.89
N ARG A 65 16.93 6.49 5.02
CA ARG A 65 17.42 6.38 3.65
C ARG A 65 18.90 5.97 3.60
N GLU A 66 19.76 6.64 4.35
CA GLU A 66 21.20 6.35 4.41
C GLU A 66 21.48 4.93 4.92
N ARG A 67 20.68 4.40 5.83
CA ARG A 67 20.80 3.01 6.29
C ARG A 67 20.46 2.02 5.18
N CYS A 68 19.46 2.31 4.34
CA CYS A 68 19.13 1.48 3.19
C CYS A 68 20.23 1.55 2.13
N GLU A 69 20.72 2.76 1.84
CA GLU A 69 21.80 3.00 0.87
C GLU A 69 23.12 2.33 1.29
N ALA A 70 23.45 2.35 2.57
CA ALA A 70 24.62 1.64 3.11
C ALA A 70 24.55 0.12 2.89
N ALA A 71 23.33 -0.45 2.78
CA ALA A 71 23.11 -1.84 2.43
C ALA A 71 23.07 -2.09 0.90
N GLY A 72 23.13 -1.05 0.08
CA GLY A 72 23.04 -1.14 -1.38
C GLY A 72 21.60 -1.10 -1.94
N LEU A 73 20.64 -0.53 -1.19
CA LEU A 73 19.23 -0.42 -1.54
C LEU A 73 18.83 1.05 -1.68
N ALA A 74 18.10 1.40 -2.74
CA ALA A 74 17.52 2.72 -2.89
C ALA A 74 16.17 2.80 -2.16
N MET A 75 16.03 3.72 -1.20
CA MET A 75 14.73 3.97 -0.58
C MET A 75 13.95 4.96 -1.44
N ILE A 76 12.85 4.52 -2.06
CA ILE A 76 12.12 5.27 -3.08
C ILE A 76 10.77 5.78 -2.61
N ALA A 77 10.21 5.20 -1.56
CA ALA A 77 8.91 5.58 -1.02
C ALA A 77 8.83 5.33 0.49
N ILE A 78 7.88 5.97 1.13
CA ILE A 78 7.42 5.63 2.48
C ILE A 78 5.91 5.36 2.43
N GLU A 79 5.51 4.15 2.80
CA GLU A 79 4.10 3.77 2.84
C GLU A 79 3.54 3.90 4.25
N ASN A 80 2.31 4.43 4.35
CA ASN A 80 1.64 4.68 5.62
C ASN A 80 2.56 5.42 6.62
N PRO A 81 3.07 6.61 6.24
CA PRO A 81 4.10 7.31 7.02
C PRO A 81 3.64 7.64 8.44
N LEU A 82 2.36 7.87 8.63
CA LEU A 82 1.76 8.21 9.93
C LEU A 82 0.82 7.11 10.40
N PRO A 83 0.70 6.89 11.73
CA PRO A 83 -0.26 5.94 12.29
C PRO A 83 -1.71 6.29 11.90
N PRO A 84 -2.64 5.32 11.88
CA PRO A 84 -4.05 5.57 11.57
C PRO A 84 -4.69 6.65 12.46
N SER A 85 -4.31 6.74 13.73
CA SER A 85 -4.77 7.79 14.65
C SER A 85 -4.43 9.21 14.20
N CYS A 86 -3.41 9.39 13.36
CA CYS A 86 -3.01 10.68 12.80
C CYS A 86 -3.73 11.01 11.46
N TRP A 87 -4.63 10.14 11.01
CA TRP A 87 -5.42 10.28 9.77
C TRP A 87 -6.92 10.31 10.01
N ASP A 88 -7.40 9.75 11.12
CA ASP A 88 -8.81 9.51 11.35
C ASP A 88 -9.67 10.79 11.31
N GLN A 89 -9.15 11.89 11.84
CA GLN A 89 -9.89 13.17 11.84
C GLN A 89 -10.04 13.73 10.42
N ILE A 90 -9.04 13.53 9.57
CA ILE A 90 -9.07 13.93 8.15
C ILE A 90 -10.14 13.13 7.43
N ILE A 91 -10.06 11.79 7.53
CA ILE A 91 -10.95 10.87 6.80
C ILE A 91 -12.42 11.07 7.22
N LEU A 92 -12.66 11.26 8.52
CA LEU A 92 -14.00 11.42 9.08
C LEU A 92 -14.52 12.87 9.03
N GLY A 93 -13.73 13.82 8.58
CA GLY A 93 -14.13 15.23 8.47
C GLY A 93 -14.44 15.90 9.80
N THR A 94 -13.79 15.49 10.89
CA THR A 94 -14.07 16.01 12.24
C THR A 94 -13.37 17.34 12.51
N PRO A 95 -13.71 18.08 13.59
CA PRO A 95 -13.19 19.43 13.84
C PRO A 95 -11.66 19.55 13.91
N ASP A 96 -10.94 18.51 14.33
CA ASP A 96 -9.47 18.53 14.45
C ASP A 96 -8.74 18.10 13.15
N ARG A 97 -9.46 17.93 12.03
CA ARG A 97 -8.87 17.50 10.74
C ARG A 97 -7.74 18.41 10.26
N ASP A 98 -7.86 19.73 10.47
CA ASP A 98 -6.85 20.70 10.00
C ASP A 98 -5.50 20.49 10.68
N ARG A 99 -5.50 20.14 11.98
CA ARG A 99 -4.28 19.80 12.71
C ARG A 99 -3.58 18.56 12.15
N GLN A 100 -4.38 17.55 11.75
CA GLN A 100 -3.82 16.36 11.12
C GLN A 100 -3.36 16.65 9.69
N ILE A 101 -4.06 17.48 8.93
CA ILE A 101 -3.63 17.94 7.61
C ILE A 101 -2.29 18.69 7.71
N ASP A 102 -2.11 19.57 8.68
CA ASP A 102 -0.84 20.25 8.92
C ASP A 102 0.32 19.28 9.16
N ASN A 103 0.07 18.20 9.91
CA ASN A 103 1.07 17.15 10.14
C ASN A 103 1.39 16.34 8.87
N VAL A 104 0.37 16.08 8.04
CA VAL A 104 0.57 15.43 6.72
C VAL A 104 1.39 16.34 5.80
N ILE A 105 1.04 17.63 5.71
CA ILE A 105 1.79 18.62 4.92
C ILE A 105 3.25 18.70 5.38
N ALA A 106 3.47 18.77 6.69
CA ALA A 106 4.82 18.79 7.24
C ALA A 106 5.61 17.51 6.89
N THR A 107 4.94 16.34 6.90
CA THR A 107 5.54 15.07 6.48
C THR A 107 5.83 15.05 4.97
N VAL A 108 4.96 15.60 4.14
CA VAL A 108 5.16 15.74 2.69
C VAL A 108 6.39 16.60 2.39
N ARG A 109 6.50 17.76 3.04
CA ARG A 109 7.67 18.65 2.90
C ARG A 109 8.95 17.95 3.36
N ALA A 110 8.90 17.28 4.51
CA ALA A 110 10.04 16.51 5.02
C ALA A 110 10.46 15.38 4.08
N ALA A 111 9.52 14.72 3.40
CA ALA A 111 9.80 13.70 2.39
C ALA A 111 10.60 14.29 1.22
N GLY A 112 10.14 15.41 0.65
CA GLY A 112 10.85 16.09 -0.44
C GLY A 112 12.25 16.55 -0.02
N GLU A 113 12.39 17.20 1.15
CA GLU A 113 13.68 17.61 1.70
C GLU A 113 14.61 16.42 2.00
N GLY A 114 14.05 15.28 2.44
CA GLY A 114 14.79 14.03 2.70
C GLY A 114 15.11 13.21 1.45
N GLY A 115 14.66 13.65 0.25
CA GLY A 115 14.93 12.98 -1.02
C GLY A 115 14.00 11.82 -1.33
N ILE A 116 12.81 11.75 -0.72
CA ILE A 116 11.77 10.76 -0.99
C ILE A 116 10.65 11.41 -1.80
N SER A 117 10.37 10.85 -2.97
CA SER A 117 9.40 11.40 -3.91
C SER A 117 8.00 10.74 -3.88
N ILE A 118 7.80 9.68 -3.08
CA ILE A 118 6.52 8.96 -3.02
C ILE A 118 6.13 8.69 -1.56
N LEU A 119 4.91 9.08 -1.20
CA LEU A 119 4.27 8.69 0.07
C LEU A 119 3.01 7.88 -0.23
N GLY A 120 2.98 6.61 0.20
CA GLY A 120 1.78 5.76 0.12
C GLY A 120 0.84 6.03 1.29
N TYR A 121 -0.46 6.06 1.05
CA TYR A 121 -1.47 6.26 2.09
C TYR A 121 -2.76 5.48 1.81
N ASN A 122 -3.58 5.34 2.84
CA ASN A 122 -4.89 4.70 2.79
C ASN A 122 -5.99 5.72 3.11
N TRP A 123 -7.19 5.52 2.57
CA TRP A 123 -8.37 6.34 2.89
C TRP A 123 -9.43 5.52 3.61
N MET A 124 -9.04 4.80 4.67
CA MET A 124 -9.93 3.89 5.39
C MET A 124 -9.73 3.98 6.91
N VAL A 125 -10.85 3.94 7.62
CA VAL A 125 -10.88 3.80 9.08
C VAL A 125 -11.35 2.40 9.41
N ASN A 126 -10.50 1.64 10.07
CA ASN A 126 -10.80 0.27 10.44
C ASN A 126 -11.41 0.16 11.85
N PRO A 127 -12.24 -0.85 12.10
CA PRO A 127 -12.72 -1.18 13.44
C PRO A 127 -11.55 -1.40 14.42
N PRO A 128 -11.71 -1.05 15.72
CA PRO A 128 -10.68 -1.24 16.73
C PRO A 128 -10.23 -2.70 16.87
N GLY A 129 -8.95 -2.89 17.19
CA GLY A 129 -8.39 -4.21 17.54
C GLY A 129 -7.81 -5.02 16.39
N MET A 130 -7.80 -4.49 15.17
CA MET A 130 -7.30 -5.22 14.00
C MET A 130 -6.22 -4.43 13.25
N TYR A 131 -4.97 -4.54 13.71
CA TYR A 131 -3.79 -3.94 13.07
C TYR A 131 -2.85 -4.98 12.44
N ARG A 132 -3.32 -6.21 12.22
CA ARG A 132 -2.55 -7.18 11.45
C ARG A 132 -2.82 -6.97 9.96
N ARG A 133 -1.81 -6.61 9.21
CA ARG A 133 -1.77 -6.48 7.73
C ARG A 133 -2.97 -5.70 7.16
N SER A 134 -4.14 -6.33 7.05
CA SER A 134 -5.40 -5.78 6.58
C SER A 134 -6.53 -6.29 7.44
N TRP A 135 -7.74 -5.74 7.30
CA TRP A 135 -8.87 -6.25 8.03
C TRP A 135 -9.40 -7.55 7.39
N ARG A 136 -9.39 -8.64 8.14
CA ARG A 136 -9.87 -9.97 7.69
C ARG A 136 -10.78 -10.59 8.73
N THR A 137 -11.66 -11.47 8.27
CA THR A 137 -12.57 -12.23 9.14
C THR A 137 -11.92 -13.48 9.71
N ASN A 138 -10.95 -14.05 9.00
CA ASN A 138 -10.22 -15.24 9.40
C ASN A 138 -8.75 -15.15 8.99
N PHE A 139 -7.81 -15.45 9.91
CA PHE A 139 -6.37 -15.47 9.68
C PHE A 139 -5.76 -16.88 9.70
N GLU A 140 -6.61 -17.91 9.91
CA GLU A 140 -6.17 -19.29 10.10
C GLU A 140 -6.66 -20.21 8.98
N VAL A 141 -6.89 -19.67 7.79
CA VAL A 141 -7.28 -20.48 6.63
C VAL A 141 -6.09 -21.30 6.15
N VAL A 142 -6.32 -22.60 6.00
CA VAL A 142 -5.27 -23.50 5.51
C VAL A 142 -5.14 -23.38 4.00
N GLY A 143 -3.94 -22.99 3.57
CA GLY A 143 -3.52 -22.94 2.17
C GLY A 143 -2.72 -24.16 1.74
N ARG A 144 -2.01 -24.05 0.61
CA ARG A 144 -1.17 -25.11 0.04
C ARG A 144 -0.15 -25.62 1.06
N GLY A 145 -0.08 -26.96 1.20
CA GLY A 145 0.91 -27.62 2.05
C GLY A 145 0.78 -27.32 3.55
N GLY A 146 -0.35 -26.78 4.01
CA GLY A 146 -0.56 -26.42 5.41
C GLY A 146 -0.18 -24.98 5.75
N THR A 147 0.17 -24.15 4.78
CA THR A 147 0.43 -22.73 4.99
C THR A 147 -0.81 -22.02 5.55
N ARG A 148 -0.62 -20.93 6.30
CA ARG A 148 -1.75 -20.10 6.76
C ARG A 148 -1.89 -18.88 5.88
N VAL A 149 -3.13 -18.63 5.47
CA VAL A 149 -3.52 -17.45 4.69
C VAL A 149 -4.71 -16.76 5.36
N SER A 150 -4.97 -15.51 5.00
CA SER A 150 -6.09 -14.77 5.53
C SER A 150 -7.28 -14.77 4.55
N GLU A 151 -8.48 -14.62 5.12
CA GLU A 151 -9.74 -14.60 4.38
C GLU A 151 -10.62 -13.45 4.85
N PHE A 152 -11.36 -12.89 3.92
CA PHE A 152 -12.45 -11.97 4.20
C PHE A 152 -13.78 -12.56 3.73
N ASP A 153 -14.78 -12.51 4.61
CA ASP A 153 -16.17 -12.84 4.31
C ASP A 153 -17.09 -11.71 4.83
N LEU A 154 -17.78 -11.06 3.90
CA LEU A 154 -18.68 -9.95 4.22
C LEU A 154 -19.83 -10.38 5.15
N ALA A 155 -20.31 -11.62 5.06
CA ALA A 155 -21.35 -12.12 5.95
C ALA A 155 -20.86 -12.22 7.40
N ALA A 156 -19.63 -12.68 7.60
CA ALA A 156 -19.00 -12.72 8.92
C ALA A 156 -18.66 -11.32 9.47
N ALA A 157 -18.56 -10.32 8.58
CA ALA A 157 -18.27 -8.94 8.98
C ALA A 157 -19.52 -8.11 9.32
N ARG A 158 -20.76 -8.64 9.14
CA ARG A 158 -22.00 -7.88 9.30
C ARG A 158 -22.25 -7.38 10.73
N ASP A 159 -21.85 -8.16 11.73
CA ASP A 159 -22.12 -7.88 13.14
C ASP A 159 -20.96 -7.14 13.83
N LEU A 160 -20.06 -6.54 13.05
CA LEU A 160 -18.97 -5.75 13.61
C LEU A 160 -19.49 -4.54 14.37
N ARG A 161 -18.84 -4.27 15.50
CA ARG A 161 -19.04 -3.01 16.21
C ARG A 161 -18.67 -1.85 15.30
N LEU A 162 -19.36 -0.73 15.49
CA LEU A 162 -18.98 0.51 14.81
C LEU A 162 -17.52 0.84 15.09
N ALA A 163 -16.81 1.24 14.04
CA ALA A 163 -15.42 1.69 14.14
C ALA A 163 -15.30 3.00 14.94
N ARG A 164 -16.37 3.77 14.94
CA ARG A 164 -16.50 5.06 15.66
C ARG A 164 -17.90 5.15 16.28
N GLU A 165 -18.19 6.27 16.93
CA GLU A 165 -19.42 6.50 17.68
C GLU A 165 -20.70 6.49 16.82
N ARG A 166 -20.59 6.70 15.51
CA ARG A 166 -21.69 6.74 14.56
C ARG A 166 -21.32 6.12 13.21
N VAL A 167 -22.32 6.00 12.35
CA VAL A 167 -22.11 5.69 10.92
C VAL A 167 -21.62 6.93 10.18
N TYR A 168 -20.66 6.74 9.27
CA TYR A 168 -20.14 7.73 8.32
C TYR A 168 -20.44 7.25 6.90
N VAL A 169 -21.25 8.01 6.17
CA VAL A 169 -21.70 7.65 4.82
C VAL A 169 -20.70 8.11 3.75
N ALA A 170 -20.84 7.56 2.55
CA ALA A 170 -19.90 7.80 1.46
C ALA A 170 -19.76 9.29 1.11
N ASP A 171 -20.85 10.06 1.11
CA ASP A 171 -20.81 11.49 0.78
C ASP A 171 -19.92 12.27 1.74
N GLU A 172 -19.93 11.95 3.05
CA GLU A 172 -19.05 12.58 4.03
C GLU A 172 -17.56 12.27 3.74
N LEU A 173 -17.26 11.04 3.31
CA LEU A 173 -15.89 10.66 2.95
C LEU A 173 -15.43 11.32 1.66
N TRP A 174 -16.32 11.48 0.68
CA TRP A 174 -16.04 12.23 -0.54
C TRP A 174 -15.74 13.71 -0.26
N GLU A 175 -16.54 14.36 0.61
CA GLU A 175 -16.31 15.73 1.04
C GLU A 175 -14.97 15.88 1.76
N SER A 176 -14.67 14.94 2.67
CA SER A 176 -13.41 14.92 3.41
C SER A 176 -12.21 14.73 2.47
N TYR A 177 -12.34 13.87 1.46
CA TYR A 177 -11.28 13.65 0.47
C TYR A 177 -11.04 14.90 -0.39
N ALA A 178 -12.10 15.54 -0.84
CA ALA A 178 -12.01 16.81 -1.58
C ALA A 178 -11.29 17.90 -0.75
N TYR A 179 -11.66 18.02 0.51
CA TYR A 179 -11.05 18.98 1.43
C TYR A 179 -9.54 18.68 1.64
N PHE A 180 -9.21 17.41 1.86
CA PHE A 180 -7.83 16.95 2.02
C PHE A 180 -6.99 17.24 0.78
N THR A 181 -7.45 16.83 -0.38
CA THR A 181 -6.69 17.00 -1.63
C THR A 181 -6.49 18.47 -1.98
N GLN A 182 -7.48 19.31 -1.76
CA GLN A 182 -7.36 20.77 -1.96
C GLN A 182 -6.27 21.40 -1.07
N ALA A 183 -6.15 20.94 0.16
CA ALA A 183 -5.15 21.47 1.09
C ALA A 183 -3.73 20.95 0.79
N VAL A 184 -3.61 19.66 0.41
CA VAL A 184 -2.32 18.98 0.32
C VAL A 184 -1.70 19.05 -1.08
N ALA A 185 -2.50 19.14 -2.16
CA ALA A 185 -2.00 19.14 -3.54
C ALA A 185 -0.92 20.20 -3.80
N PRO A 186 -1.12 21.48 -3.49
CA PRO A 186 -0.10 22.51 -3.76
C PRO A 186 1.21 22.26 -3.00
N GLU A 187 1.12 21.70 -1.80
CA GLU A 187 2.28 21.41 -0.97
C GLU A 187 3.07 20.18 -1.48
N ALA A 188 2.35 19.17 -1.97
CA ALA A 188 2.94 17.99 -2.57
C ALA A 188 3.64 18.32 -3.89
N GLU A 189 2.99 19.15 -4.73
CA GLU A 189 3.61 19.66 -5.97
C GLU A 189 4.88 20.47 -5.69
N ALA A 190 4.82 21.39 -4.73
CA ALA A 190 5.97 22.21 -4.35
C ALA A 190 7.13 21.38 -3.77
N ALA A 191 6.83 20.31 -3.05
CA ALA A 191 7.82 19.40 -2.50
C ALA A 191 8.35 18.37 -3.52
N GLY A 192 7.75 18.24 -4.70
CA GLY A 192 8.06 17.21 -5.68
C GLY A 192 7.70 15.79 -5.20
N VAL A 193 6.67 15.66 -4.35
CA VAL A 193 6.24 14.41 -3.72
C VAL A 193 4.89 13.97 -4.28
N ARG A 194 4.80 12.70 -4.69
CA ARG A 194 3.54 12.08 -5.11
C ARG A 194 2.90 11.30 -3.95
N LEU A 195 1.60 11.45 -3.82
CA LEU A 195 0.76 10.75 -2.84
C LEU A 195 0.08 9.56 -3.53
N ALA A 196 0.46 8.35 -3.16
CA ALA A 196 0.01 7.10 -3.77
C ALA A 196 -1.09 6.46 -2.93
N LEU A 197 -2.36 6.58 -3.37
CA LEU A 197 -3.51 6.00 -2.68
C LEU A 197 -3.55 4.49 -2.89
N HIS A 198 -3.54 3.75 -1.80
CA HIS A 198 -3.80 2.30 -1.79
C HIS A 198 -5.31 2.03 -1.85
N PRO A 199 -5.77 1.01 -2.57
CA PRO A 199 -7.16 0.56 -2.53
C PRO A 199 -7.63 0.22 -1.12
N ASP A 200 -8.93 0.37 -0.87
CA ASP A 200 -9.54 -0.14 0.36
C ASP A 200 -9.32 -1.64 0.51
N ASP A 201 -8.98 -2.06 1.72
CA ASP A 201 -8.73 -3.47 2.01
C ASP A 201 -9.43 -3.89 3.32
N PRO A 202 -10.55 -4.61 3.23
CA PRO A 202 -11.21 -5.14 2.02
C PRO A 202 -11.97 -4.07 1.22
N PRO A 203 -12.13 -4.27 -0.11
CA PRO A 203 -12.78 -3.31 -1.01
C PRO A 203 -14.32 -3.44 -0.99
N VAL A 204 -14.93 -3.17 0.16
CA VAL A 204 -16.39 -3.21 0.38
C VAL A 204 -16.97 -1.80 0.47
N ASP A 205 -18.28 -1.66 0.42
CA ASP A 205 -18.94 -0.34 0.49
C ASP A 205 -18.83 0.30 1.87
N SER A 206 -18.78 -0.50 2.92
CA SER A 206 -18.57 -0.03 4.29
C SER A 206 -18.05 -1.13 5.21
N LEU A 207 -17.32 -0.75 6.25
CA LEU A 207 -16.85 -1.67 7.28
C LEU A 207 -16.92 -0.99 8.65
N GLY A 208 -17.56 -1.67 9.63
CA GLY A 208 -17.75 -1.10 10.96
C GLY A 208 -18.46 0.25 10.96
N GLY A 209 -19.42 0.45 10.05
CA GLY A 209 -20.19 1.68 9.93
C GLY A 209 -19.47 2.86 9.27
N VAL A 210 -18.26 2.67 8.73
CA VAL A 210 -17.57 3.70 7.95
C VAL A 210 -17.55 3.29 6.49
N ALA A 211 -18.04 4.16 5.60
CA ALA A 211 -18.04 3.94 4.17
C ALA A 211 -16.61 3.87 3.62
N ARG A 212 -16.45 3.24 2.46
CA ARG A 212 -15.21 3.10 1.74
C ARG A 212 -15.39 3.63 0.32
N ILE A 213 -14.46 4.43 -0.14
CA ILE A 213 -14.56 5.13 -1.43
C ILE A 213 -13.43 4.80 -2.40
N ALA A 214 -12.41 4.05 -1.97
CA ALA A 214 -11.31 3.57 -2.82
C ALA A 214 -11.49 2.07 -3.14
N ASN A 215 -12.69 1.66 -3.57
CA ASN A 215 -13.14 0.27 -3.65
C ASN A 215 -13.64 -0.16 -5.04
N SER A 216 -13.52 0.69 -6.05
CA SER A 216 -13.89 0.34 -7.43
C SER A 216 -13.10 1.15 -8.46
N PHE A 217 -13.10 0.69 -9.72
CA PHE A 217 -12.44 1.37 -10.82
C PHE A 217 -12.98 2.79 -11.02
N GLU A 218 -14.30 2.95 -11.03
CA GLU A 218 -14.99 4.22 -11.20
C GLU A 218 -14.68 5.18 -10.05
N ASN A 219 -14.61 4.66 -8.84
CA ASN A 219 -14.27 5.46 -7.67
C ASN A 219 -12.83 5.95 -7.73
N PHE A 220 -11.87 5.14 -8.20
CA PHE A 220 -10.49 5.61 -8.42
C PHE A 220 -10.40 6.69 -9.50
N GLN A 221 -11.14 6.56 -10.59
CA GLN A 221 -11.22 7.63 -11.58
C GLN A 221 -11.77 8.94 -10.96
N ARG A 222 -12.80 8.84 -10.13
CA ARG A 222 -13.39 9.98 -9.40
C ARG A 222 -12.41 10.59 -8.42
N LEU A 223 -11.72 9.78 -7.61
CA LEU A 223 -10.72 10.22 -6.63
C LEU A 223 -9.60 11.03 -7.30
N LEU A 224 -9.02 10.53 -8.39
CA LEU A 224 -7.95 11.22 -9.11
C LEU A 224 -8.45 12.48 -9.83
N THR A 225 -9.66 12.44 -10.41
CA THR A 225 -10.28 13.61 -11.01
C THR A 225 -10.54 14.70 -9.97
N MET A 226 -10.98 14.31 -8.77
CA MET A 226 -11.26 15.24 -7.68
C MET A 226 -9.98 15.86 -7.12
N ALA A 227 -8.90 15.08 -7.00
CA ALA A 227 -7.60 15.58 -6.58
C ALA A 227 -7.02 16.60 -7.58
N ASN A 228 -7.30 16.42 -8.87
CA ASN A 228 -6.94 17.31 -9.97
C ASN A 228 -5.49 17.82 -9.92
N SER A 229 -4.56 16.92 -9.60
CA SER A 229 -3.14 17.22 -9.43
C SER A 229 -2.30 16.00 -9.81
N ALA A 230 -1.18 16.22 -10.49
CA ALA A 230 -0.22 15.17 -10.82
C ALA A 230 0.51 14.63 -9.57
N ALA A 231 0.42 15.33 -8.44
CA ALA A 231 0.96 14.84 -7.17
C ALA A 231 0.13 13.69 -6.57
N PHE A 232 -1.08 13.42 -7.08
CA PHE A 232 -1.89 12.28 -6.63
C PHE A 232 -1.88 11.15 -7.65
N GLY A 233 -1.66 9.94 -7.17
CA GLY A 233 -1.65 8.72 -7.97
C GLY A 233 -2.03 7.51 -7.12
N LEU A 234 -1.68 6.33 -7.62
CA LEU A 234 -2.05 5.04 -7.04
C LEU A 234 -0.83 4.28 -6.55
N ASN A 235 -1.00 3.61 -5.44
CA ASN A 235 -0.35 2.35 -5.15
C ASN A 235 -1.22 1.25 -5.77
N PHE A 236 -0.81 0.71 -6.92
CA PHE A 236 -1.60 -0.25 -7.68
C PHE A 236 -1.44 -1.65 -7.09
N CYS A 237 -2.28 -2.00 -6.11
CA CYS A 237 -2.27 -3.32 -5.48
C CYS A 237 -3.08 -4.33 -6.31
N MET A 238 -2.40 -5.20 -7.06
CA MET A 238 -3.05 -6.20 -7.95
C MET A 238 -3.99 -7.13 -7.19
N GLY A 239 -3.65 -7.51 -5.95
CA GLY A 239 -4.52 -8.32 -5.09
C GLY A 239 -5.83 -7.63 -4.74
N ASN A 240 -5.80 -6.34 -4.40
CA ASN A 240 -7.02 -5.60 -4.08
C ASN A 240 -7.87 -5.32 -5.34
N TRP A 241 -7.25 -5.08 -6.49
CA TRP A 241 -7.97 -5.00 -7.76
C TRP A 241 -8.66 -6.33 -8.11
N THR A 242 -8.00 -7.47 -7.82
CA THR A 242 -8.62 -8.80 -7.95
C THR A 242 -9.77 -8.97 -6.95
N ALA A 243 -9.57 -8.59 -5.67
CA ALA A 243 -10.61 -8.66 -4.66
C ALA A 243 -11.83 -7.76 -4.97
N MET A 244 -11.67 -6.67 -5.71
CA MET A 244 -12.76 -5.85 -6.24
C MET A 244 -13.56 -6.58 -7.34
N GLY A 245 -13.03 -7.64 -7.95
CA GLY A 245 -13.58 -8.27 -9.14
C GLY A 245 -13.35 -7.45 -10.43
N ALA A 246 -12.35 -6.57 -10.42
CA ALA A 246 -12.03 -5.73 -11.56
C ALA A 246 -11.24 -6.50 -12.64
N ASP A 247 -11.33 -6.05 -13.88
CA ASP A 247 -10.40 -6.44 -14.94
C ASP A 247 -9.04 -5.76 -14.68
N VAL A 248 -8.14 -6.49 -14.00
CA VAL A 248 -6.85 -5.93 -13.52
C VAL A 248 -5.96 -5.44 -14.66
N PRO A 249 -5.81 -6.16 -15.81
CA PRO A 249 -5.11 -5.64 -16.98
C PRO A 249 -5.70 -4.33 -17.53
N VAL A 250 -7.01 -4.23 -17.64
CA VAL A 250 -7.68 -3.01 -18.12
C VAL A 250 -7.46 -1.84 -17.16
N ALA A 251 -7.58 -2.07 -15.87
CA ALA A 251 -7.28 -1.05 -14.85
C ALA A 251 -5.81 -0.61 -14.90
N ALA A 252 -4.87 -1.56 -15.00
CA ALA A 252 -3.45 -1.27 -15.13
C ALA A 252 -3.15 -0.40 -16.34
N GLN A 253 -3.68 -0.75 -17.53
CA GLN A 253 -3.51 0.02 -18.75
C GLN A 253 -4.06 1.44 -18.59
N HIS A 254 -5.28 1.56 -18.06
CA HIS A 254 -5.95 2.85 -17.93
C HIS A 254 -5.14 3.85 -17.11
N PHE A 255 -4.67 3.43 -15.95
CA PHE A 255 -3.93 4.30 -15.02
C PHE A 255 -2.46 4.48 -15.43
N ALA A 256 -1.81 3.45 -15.99
CA ALA A 256 -0.43 3.57 -16.45
C ALA A 256 -0.27 4.54 -17.63
N LEU A 257 -1.16 4.48 -18.64
CA LEU A 257 -1.14 5.40 -19.78
C LEU A 257 -1.34 6.88 -19.38
N ARG A 258 -1.79 7.14 -18.17
CA ARG A 258 -2.01 8.50 -17.60
C ARG A 258 -0.94 8.90 -16.59
N ASP A 259 0.12 8.11 -16.45
CA ASP A 259 1.14 8.29 -15.40
C ASP A 259 0.54 8.39 -13.99
N GLN A 260 -0.52 7.64 -13.72
CA GLN A 260 -1.22 7.69 -12.45
C GLN A 260 -0.78 6.59 -11.47
N ILE A 261 0.03 5.62 -11.89
CA ILE A 261 0.59 4.58 -11.01
C ILE A 261 1.93 5.04 -10.47
N CYS A 262 2.05 5.23 -9.16
CA CYS A 262 3.30 5.59 -8.51
C CYS A 262 4.18 4.36 -8.29
N TYR A 263 3.60 3.27 -7.82
CA TYR A 263 4.21 1.96 -7.63
C TYR A 263 3.13 0.89 -7.51
N GLY A 264 3.52 -0.39 -7.49
CA GLY A 264 2.55 -1.47 -7.40
C GLY A 264 2.87 -2.55 -6.39
N HIS A 265 1.82 -3.16 -5.86
CA HIS A 265 1.89 -4.37 -5.05
C HIS A 265 1.47 -5.59 -5.87
N VAL A 266 2.27 -6.66 -5.75
CA VAL A 266 1.95 -7.97 -6.31
C VAL A 266 1.56 -8.87 -5.15
N GLN A 267 0.26 -9.12 -5.01
CA GLN A 267 -0.34 -9.89 -3.94
C GLN A 267 -1.26 -10.96 -4.51
N GLY A 268 -1.07 -12.21 -4.09
CA GLY A 268 -1.93 -13.32 -4.48
C GLY A 268 -3.28 -13.26 -3.77
N VAL A 269 -4.36 -13.27 -4.55
CA VAL A 269 -5.75 -13.31 -4.07
C VAL A 269 -6.54 -14.28 -4.92
N GLN A 270 -7.42 -15.06 -4.28
CA GLN A 270 -8.44 -15.91 -4.89
C GLN A 270 -9.83 -15.44 -4.47
N GLY A 271 -10.74 -15.36 -5.43
CA GLY A 271 -12.08 -14.81 -5.26
C GLY A 271 -12.12 -13.29 -5.27
N SER A 272 -13.29 -12.75 -5.06
CA SER A 272 -13.58 -11.32 -4.96
C SER A 272 -14.69 -11.10 -3.94
N VAL A 273 -14.90 -9.86 -3.50
CA VAL A 273 -16.03 -9.56 -2.61
C VAL A 273 -17.33 -10.18 -3.17
N PRO A 274 -18.17 -10.80 -2.33
CA PRO A 274 -18.22 -10.69 -0.88
C PRO A 274 -17.26 -11.60 -0.09
N THR A 275 -16.57 -12.55 -0.73
CA THR A 275 -15.66 -13.49 -0.07
C THR A 275 -14.40 -13.73 -0.91
N PHE A 276 -13.23 -13.45 -0.33
CA PHE A 276 -11.94 -13.71 -0.97
C PHE A 276 -10.91 -14.14 0.08
N ARG A 277 -9.84 -14.79 -0.38
CA ARG A 277 -8.71 -15.17 0.46
C ARG A 277 -7.38 -14.79 -0.19
N GLU A 278 -6.38 -14.57 0.64
CA GLU A 278 -4.99 -14.46 0.18
C GLU A 278 -4.47 -15.84 -0.29
N SER A 279 -3.47 -15.82 -1.15
CA SER A 279 -2.86 -17.04 -1.70
C SER A 279 -1.38 -16.82 -1.99
N SER A 280 -0.68 -17.90 -2.32
CA SER A 280 0.60 -17.79 -2.99
C SER A 280 0.43 -17.08 -4.34
N MET A 281 1.47 -16.40 -4.82
CA MET A 281 1.37 -15.64 -6.07
C MET A 281 1.05 -16.52 -7.29
N ASP A 282 1.57 -17.73 -7.32
CA ASP A 282 1.35 -18.72 -8.39
C ASP A 282 -0.03 -19.39 -8.34
N GLU A 283 -0.81 -19.18 -7.29
CA GLU A 283 -2.18 -19.68 -7.12
C GLU A 283 -3.24 -18.57 -7.22
N ALA A 284 -2.83 -17.34 -7.48
CA ALA A 284 -3.75 -16.20 -7.57
C ALA A 284 -4.65 -16.28 -8.80
N ASP A 285 -5.85 -15.71 -8.68
CA ASP A 285 -6.76 -15.57 -9.83
C ASP A 285 -6.27 -14.49 -10.83
N CYS A 286 -5.42 -13.58 -10.38
CA CYS A 286 -4.79 -12.57 -11.23
C CYS A 286 -3.72 -13.20 -12.15
N ASP A 287 -3.86 -13.03 -13.45
CA ASP A 287 -2.76 -13.30 -14.39
C ASP A 287 -1.71 -12.18 -14.33
N PHE A 288 -0.78 -12.32 -13.39
CA PHE A 288 0.28 -11.33 -13.21
C PHE A 288 1.12 -11.12 -14.47
N LEU A 289 1.36 -12.15 -15.27
CA LEU A 289 2.16 -11.99 -16.50
C LEU A 289 1.46 -11.05 -17.48
N THR A 290 0.16 -11.21 -17.67
CA THR A 290 -0.64 -10.31 -18.52
C THR A 290 -0.66 -8.89 -17.96
N VAL A 291 -0.85 -8.71 -16.65
CA VAL A 291 -0.81 -7.38 -16.02
C VAL A 291 0.55 -6.71 -16.21
N LEU A 292 1.65 -7.43 -15.96
CA LEU A 292 3.00 -6.91 -16.09
C LEU A 292 3.34 -6.52 -17.54
N ARG A 293 2.94 -7.34 -18.52
CA ARG A 293 3.07 -6.99 -19.96
C ARG A 293 2.28 -5.74 -20.31
N THR A 294 1.10 -5.60 -19.75
CA THR A 294 0.25 -4.42 -19.96
C THR A 294 0.88 -3.17 -19.37
N LEU A 295 1.44 -3.25 -18.16
CA LEU A 295 2.16 -2.16 -17.52
C LEU A 295 3.38 -1.74 -18.34
N ASP A 296 4.18 -2.71 -18.80
CA ASP A 296 5.36 -2.47 -19.64
C ASP A 296 4.99 -1.79 -20.97
N ALA A 297 4.00 -2.34 -21.68
CA ALA A 297 3.49 -1.77 -22.92
C ALA A 297 2.87 -0.37 -22.75
N SER A 298 2.40 -0.04 -21.53
CA SER A 298 1.86 1.28 -21.19
C SER A 298 2.92 2.28 -20.70
N GLY A 299 4.20 1.88 -20.70
CA GLY A 299 5.33 2.74 -20.31
C GLY A 299 5.58 2.85 -18.80
N PHE A 300 4.92 2.03 -17.98
CA PHE A 300 5.20 1.99 -16.55
C PHE A 300 6.59 1.40 -16.30
N ASN A 301 7.45 2.16 -15.63
CA ASN A 301 8.82 1.77 -15.30
C ASN A 301 9.12 1.81 -13.79
N GLY A 302 8.09 2.00 -12.96
CA GLY A 302 8.21 2.03 -11.51
C GLY A 302 8.55 0.68 -10.89
N PHE A 303 8.51 0.61 -9.58
CA PHE A 303 8.78 -0.62 -8.85
C PHE A 303 7.51 -1.40 -8.49
N LEU A 304 7.70 -2.70 -8.31
CA LEU A 304 6.68 -3.66 -7.92
C LEU A 304 7.18 -4.46 -6.71
N GLY A 305 6.38 -4.52 -5.65
CA GLY A 305 6.74 -5.20 -4.41
C GLY A 305 5.77 -6.34 -4.06
N PRO A 306 6.28 -7.54 -3.70
CA PRO A 306 5.44 -8.60 -3.14
C PRO A 306 4.79 -8.16 -1.82
N GLN A 307 3.53 -8.53 -1.63
CA GLN A 307 2.75 -8.22 -0.43
C GLN A 307 1.99 -9.45 0.06
N HIS A 308 1.69 -9.49 1.35
CA HIS A 308 0.80 -10.45 2.01
C HIS A 308 1.08 -11.93 1.64
N MET A 309 2.33 -12.34 1.79
CA MET A 309 2.69 -13.74 1.54
C MET A 309 2.06 -14.67 2.58
N PRO A 310 1.71 -15.93 2.19
CA PRO A 310 1.29 -16.96 3.13
C PRO A 310 2.29 -17.16 4.27
N GLU A 311 1.81 -17.48 5.46
CA GLU A 311 2.67 -17.83 6.59
C GLU A 311 3.09 -19.29 6.45
N LEU A 312 4.40 -19.52 6.39
CA LEU A 312 5.00 -20.85 6.35
C LEU A 312 5.43 -21.27 7.76
N ASP A 313 5.44 -22.58 8.01
CA ASP A 313 5.99 -23.12 9.26
C ASP A 313 7.50 -22.82 9.34
N ASP A 314 7.99 -22.46 10.53
CA ASP A 314 9.39 -22.14 10.81
C ASP A 314 9.99 -21.05 9.89
N ASP A 315 9.18 -20.12 9.40
CA ASP A 315 9.60 -19.02 8.53
C ASP A 315 9.82 -17.74 9.34
N ASP A 316 11.04 -17.53 9.79
CA ASP A 316 11.43 -16.34 10.53
C ASP A 316 11.24 -15.08 9.67
N GLU A 317 10.43 -14.14 10.13
CA GLU A 317 10.08 -12.88 9.45
C GLU A 317 9.48 -13.05 8.03
N GLY A 318 8.98 -14.24 7.66
CA GLY A 318 8.42 -14.53 6.36
C GLY A 318 9.45 -14.59 5.22
N GLN A 319 10.74 -14.79 5.55
CA GLN A 319 11.83 -14.70 4.57
C GLN A 319 11.71 -15.76 3.46
N ARG A 320 11.26 -16.99 3.78
CA ARG A 320 11.09 -18.05 2.77
C ARG A 320 9.94 -17.74 1.81
N ALA A 321 8.82 -17.29 2.36
CA ALA A 321 7.67 -16.89 1.55
C ALA A 321 8.01 -15.70 0.64
N PHE A 322 8.71 -14.68 1.17
CA PHE A 322 9.19 -13.57 0.36
C PHE A 322 10.27 -13.96 -0.65
N ALA A 323 11.19 -14.89 -0.32
CA ALA A 323 12.17 -15.37 -1.29
C ALA A 323 11.51 -16.05 -2.50
N PHE A 324 10.46 -16.86 -2.26
CA PHE A 324 9.64 -17.41 -3.32
C PHE A 324 9.00 -16.30 -4.18
N ALA A 325 8.37 -15.32 -3.54
CA ALA A 325 7.69 -14.22 -4.21
C ALA A 325 8.65 -13.38 -5.08
N TYR A 326 9.81 -13.02 -4.57
CA TYR A 326 10.84 -12.29 -5.33
C TYR A 326 11.35 -13.11 -6.51
N GLY A 327 11.59 -14.42 -6.31
CA GLY A 327 12.01 -15.33 -7.39
C GLY A 327 10.95 -15.45 -8.48
N TYR A 328 9.69 -15.61 -8.10
CA TYR A 328 8.56 -15.68 -9.01
C TYR A 328 8.39 -14.39 -9.83
N LEU A 329 8.34 -13.24 -9.15
CA LEU A 329 8.22 -11.92 -9.81
C LEU A 329 9.38 -11.67 -10.77
N ARG A 330 10.62 -12.01 -10.39
CA ARG A 330 11.78 -11.88 -11.25
C ARG A 330 11.67 -12.78 -12.48
N GLY A 331 11.17 -14.01 -12.33
CA GLY A 331 10.92 -14.90 -13.46
C GLY A 331 9.95 -14.30 -14.46
N LEU A 332 8.86 -13.70 -13.97
CA LEU A 332 7.88 -13.02 -14.81
C LEU A 332 8.49 -11.82 -15.54
N LEU A 333 9.21 -10.93 -14.84
CA LEU A 333 9.85 -9.77 -15.46
C LEU A 333 10.87 -10.16 -16.53
N ARG A 334 11.69 -11.19 -16.27
CA ARG A 334 12.63 -11.70 -17.26
C ARG A 334 11.94 -12.27 -18.51
N SER A 335 10.76 -12.87 -18.37
CA SER A 335 10.02 -13.39 -19.52
C SER A 335 9.42 -12.27 -20.41
N ILE A 336 9.33 -11.05 -19.88
CA ILE A 336 8.91 -9.86 -20.62
C ILE A 336 10.12 -9.25 -21.34
N GLU A 337 11.25 -9.11 -20.66
CA GLU A 337 12.50 -8.59 -21.23
C GLU A 337 13.07 -9.49 -22.34
N HIS A 338 12.92 -10.80 -22.19
CA HIS A 338 13.42 -11.83 -23.11
C HIS A 338 12.26 -12.76 -23.51
N PRO A 339 11.32 -12.31 -24.35
CA PRO A 339 10.24 -13.16 -24.82
C PRO A 339 10.85 -14.37 -25.51
N ILE A 340 10.41 -15.58 -25.10
CA ILE A 340 10.76 -16.79 -25.82
C ILE A 340 10.09 -16.66 -27.19
N ASP A 341 10.89 -16.42 -28.22
CA ASP A 341 10.41 -16.49 -29.60
C ASP A 341 9.80 -17.89 -29.77
N ASN A 342 8.48 -17.98 -29.79
CA ASN A 342 7.78 -19.15 -30.29
C ASN A 342 8.00 -19.20 -31.81
N ALA A 343 9.26 -19.26 -32.22
CA ALA A 343 9.65 -19.51 -33.59
C ALA A 343 9.45 -20.98 -33.87
N THR A 344 8.40 -21.25 -34.63
CA THR A 344 8.19 -22.42 -35.50
C THR A 344 8.06 -23.80 -34.83
N GLY A 345 6.83 -24.22 -34.65
CA GLY A 345 6.41 -25.58 -34.81
C GLY A 345 5.41 -25.62 -35.93
#